data_6b39eca879bcea39ae83878470058a36
#
_entry.id   6b39eca879bcea39ae83878470058a36
#
_cell.length_a   1.000
_cell.length_b   1.000
_cell.length_c   1.000
_cell.angle_alpha   90.00
_cell.angle_beta   90.00
_cell.angle_gamma   90.00
#
_symmetry.space_group_name_H-M   'P 1'
#
loop_
_entity.id
_entity.type
_entity.pdbx_description
1 polymer ?
#
loop_
_entity_poly.entity_id
_entity_poly.type
_entity_poly.pdbx_seq_one_letter_code
_entity_poly.pdbx_strand_id
1 'polypeptide(L)'
;YPDALPALRSLKDAGYRVGVVANQPAGVVEQLEALNLPLDVVASSVSIGVAKPDPRFFEHIVATCGVPAGEIAYVGDRLDNDVLPAKSVGLTAIFIRRGPWGYIQARTIGADRADHRIESLDELPDLLAGLTRN
;
A
#
# COMPACT_ATOMS: atom_id res chain seq x y z
N TYR A 1 1.08 -3.80 13.37
CA TYR A 1 0.82 -5.25 13.46
C TYR A 1 2.15 -6.01 13.47
N PRO A 2 2.18 -7.19 14.14
CA PRO A 2 3.44 -7.95 14.30
C PRO A 2 4.08 -8.43 13.00
N ASP A 3 3.30 -8.59 11.93
CA ASP A 3 3.80 -9.05 10.64
C ASP A 3 4.45 -7.95 9.80
N ALA A 4 4.33 -6.68 10.19
CA ALA A 4 4.78 -5.56 9.37
C ALA A 4 6.29 -5.54 9.19
N LEU A 5 7.07 -5.55 10.26
CA LEU A 5 8.53 -5.43 10.18
C LEU A 5 9.17 -6.63 9.47
N PRO A 6 8.81 -7.89 9.77
CA PRO A 6 9.34 -9.02 9.02
C PRO A 6 8.99 -8.97 7.53
N ALA A 7 7.76 -8.57 7.17
CA ALA A 7 7.35 -8.44 5.79
C ALA A 7 8.15 -7.37 5.05
N LEU A 8 8.34 -6.20 5.67
CA LEU A 8 9.13 -5.11 5.10
C LEU A 8 10.57 -5.54 4.84
N ARG A 9 11.18 -6.24 5.80
CA ARG A 9 12.55 -6.74 5.64
C ARG A 9 12.66 -7.77 4.52
N SER A 10 11.70 -8.71 4.44
CA SER A 10 11.68 -9.71 3.38
C SER A 10 11.57 -9.06 2.00
N LEU A 11 10.73 -8.04 1.85
CA LEU A 11 10.57 -7.31 0.60
C LEU A 11 11.85 -6.56 0.22
N LYS A 12 12.50 -5.91 1.16
CA LYS A 12 13.78 -5.24 0.92
C LYS A 12 14.85 -6.23 0.51
N ASP A 13 14.95 -7.37 1.19
CA ASP A 13 15.93 -8.41 0.86
C ASP A 13 15.70 -8.99 -0.53
N ALA A 14 14.44 -9.02 -0.98
CA ALA A 14 14.08 -9.48 -2.33
C ALA A 14 14.33 -8.41 -3.42
N GLY A 15 14.77 -7.22 -3.04
CA GLY A 15 15.12 -6.16 -3.98
C GLY A 15 14.01 -5.15 -4.27
N TYR A 16 12.88 -5.22 -3.58
CA TYR A 16 11.80 -4.26 -3.75
C TYR A 16 12.07 -2.95 -3.03
N ARG A 17 11.59 -1.86 -3.61
CA ARG A 17 11.49 -0.58 -2.89
C ARG A 17 10.21 -0.60 -2.08
N VAL A 18 10.28 -0.17 -0.83
CA VAL A 18 9.18 -0.26 0.12
C VAL A 18 8.84 1.12 0.66
N GLY A 19 7.55 1.43 0.73
CA GLY A 19 7.09 2.70 1.24
C GLY A 19 5.82 2.59 2.08
N VAL A 20 5.58 3.61 2.88
CA VAL A 20 4.34 3.78 3.63
C VAL A 20 3.78 5.16 3.33
N VAL A 21 2.51 5.20 2.94
CA VAL A 21 1.77 6.44 2.73
C VAL A 21 0.44 6.36 3.46
N ALA A 22 -0.02 7.47 4.03
CA ALA A 22 -1.18 7.45 4.88
C ALA A 22 -1.96 8.77 4.85
N ASN A 23 -3.25 8.69 5.16
CA ASN A 23 -4.12 9.85 5.38
C ASN A 23 -3.95 10.33 6.81
N GLN A 24 -2.80 10.94 7.10
CA GLN A 24 -2.47 11.30 8.48
C GLN A 24 -1.70 12.62 8.54
N PRO A 25 -1.67 13.28 9.70
CA PRO A 25 -0.90 14.50 9.88
C PRO A 25 0.59 14.30 9.59
N ALA A 26 1.27 15.37 9.17
CA ALA A 26 2.68 15.32 8.80
C ALA A 26 3.59 14.74 9.90
N GLY A 27 3.24 14.93 11.18
CA GLY A 27 4.00 14.39 12.30
C GLY A 27 4.16 12.87 12.30
N VAL A 28 3.27 12.15 11.60
CA VAL A 28 3.37 10.69 11.47
C VAL A 28 4.56 10.28 10.64
N VAL A 29 4.93 11.07 9.63
CA VAL A 29 6.13 10.82 8.81
C VAL A 29 7.37 10.77 9.71
N GLU A 30 7.52 11.76 10.59
CA GLU A 30 8.64 11.85 11.52
C GLU A 30 8.65 10.68 12.50
N GLN A 31 7.46 10.27 12.99
CA GLN A 31 7.33 9.13 13.90
C GLN A 31 7.76 7.83 13.21
N LEU A 32 7.38 7.62 11.95
CA LEU A 32 7.76 6.44 11.19
C LEU A 32 9.27 6.41 10.93
N GLU A 33 9.85 7.55 10.60
CA GLU A 33 11.30 7.66 10.41
C GLU A 33 12.06 7.34 11.68
N ALA A 34 11.56 7.78 12.83
CA ALA A 34 12.19 7.53 14.13
C ALA A 34 12.20 6.04 14.51
N LEU A 35 11.31 5.21 13.92
CA LEU A 35 11.28 3.77 14.18
C LEU A 35 12.38 3.01 13.42
N ASN A 36 13.13 3.67 12.55
CA ASN A 36 14.21 3.05 11.74
C ASN A 36 13.72 1.82 10.94
N LEU A 37 12.49 1.89 10.41
CA LEU A 37 11.98 0.85 9.54
C LEU A 37 12.70 0.89 8.18
N PRO A 38 12.83 -0.25 7.49
CA PRO A 38 13.51 -0.30 6.18
C PRO A 38 12.60 0.26 5.08
N LEU A 39 12.36 1.58 5.11
CA LEU A 39 11.46 2.26 4.18
C LEU A 39 12.23 3.15 3.21
N ASP A 40 11.89 3.06 1.94
CA ASP A 40 12.44 3.91 0.88
C ASP A 40 11.63 5.20 0.72
N VAL A 41 10.32 5.12 0.99
CA VAL A 41 9.39 6.26 0.86
C VAL A 41 8.51 6.32 2.09
N VAL A 42 8.39 7.50 2.68
CA VAL A 42 7.43 7.77 3.76
C VAL A 42 6.73 9.08 3.43
N ALA A 43 5.41 9.07 3.34
CA ALA A 43 4.62 10.26 3.02
C ALA A 43 3.24 10.21 3.70
N SER A 44 2.63 11.39 3.83
CA SER A 44 1.28 11.51 4.36
C SER A 44 0.45 12.44 3.47
N SER A 45 -0.87 12.45 3.69
CA SER A 45 -1.75 13.39 2.97
C SER A 45 -1.35 14.84 3.18
N VAL A 46 -0.80 15.18 4.33
CA VAL A 46 -0.34 16.55 4.61
C VAL A 46 0.90 16.88 3.80
N SER A 47 1.88 15.98 3.75
CA SER A 47 3.11 16.22 2.99
C SER A 47 2.88 16.22 1.48
N ILE A 48 1.91 15.46 0.98
CA ILE A 48 1.56 15.39 -0.43
C ILE A 48 0.67 16.57 -0.84
N GLY A 49 -0.19 17.03 0.05
CA GLY A 49 -1.13 18.11 -0.21
C GLY A 49 -2.52 17.67 -0.67
N VAL A 50 -2.76 16.39 -0.84
CA VAL A 50 -4.07 15.81 -1.12
C VAL A 50 -4.21 14.52 -0.32
N ALA A 51 -5.46 14.11 -0.05
CA ALA A 51 -5.77 12.95 0.77
C ALA A 51 -6.48 11.88 -0.05
N LYS A 52 -6.31 10.62 0.38
CA LYS A 52 -7.15 9.54 -0.14
C LYS A 52 -8.62 9.85 0.17
N PRO A 53 -9.56 9.51 -0.69
CA PRO A 53 -9.44 8.70 -1.91
C PRO A 53 -9.22 9.51 -3.20
N ASP A 54 -8.79 10.75 -3.12
CA ASP A 54 -8.54 11.57 -4.31
C ASP A 54 -7.50 10.88 -5.20
N PRO A 55 -7.80 10.66 -6.50
CA PRO A 55 -6.84 10.02 -7.42
C PRO A 55 -5.48 10.73 -7.48
N ARG A 56 -5.43 12.03 -7.25
CA ARG A 56 -4.17 12.79 -7.27
C ARG A 56 -3.20 12.33 -6.19
N PHE A 57 -3.70 11.78 -5.08
CA PHE A 57 -2.85 11.18 -4.05
C PHE A 57 -2.04 10.02 -4.63
N PHE A 58 -2.70 9.14 -5.38
CA PHE A 58 -2.06 7.98 -6.00
C PHE A 58 -1.20 8.36 -7.20
N GLU A 59 -1.60 9.36 -7.97
CA GLU A 59 -0.78 9.90 -9.07
C GLU A 59 0.53 10.46 -8.55
N HIS A 60 0.51 11.11 -7.39
CA HIS A 60 1.72 11.61 -6.73
C HIS A 60 2.65 10.47 -6.34
N ILE A 61 2.10 9.34 -5.86
CA ILE A 61 2.88 8.15 -5.53
C ILE A 61 3.60 7.61 -6.78
N VAL A 62 2.90 7.52 -7.89
CA VAL A 62 3.49 7.06 -9.15
C VAL A 62 4.66 7.97 -9.56
N ALA A 63 4.45 9.28 -9.50
CA ALA A 63 5.48 10.26 -9.85
C ALA A 63 6.71 10.15 -8.92
N THR A 64 6.47 9.96 -7.63
CA THR A 64 7.54 9.82 -6.63
C THR A 64 8.36 8.56 -6.85
N CYS A 65 7.71 7.45 -7.19
CA CYS A 65 8.39 6.18 -7.43
C CYS A 65 9.17 6.15 -8.73
N GLY A 66 8.76 6.94 -9.73
CA GLY A 66 9.48 7.05 -10.98
C GLY A 66 9.42 5.81 -11.87
N VAL A 67 8.43 4.93 -11.65
CA VAL A 67 8.22 3.71 -12.44
C VAL A 67 6.76 3.69 -12.93
N PRO A 68 6.44 2.87 -13.96
CA PRO A 68 5.05 2.75 -14.41
C PRO A 68 4.12 2.29 -13.28
N ALA A 69 2.88 2.79 -13.29
CA ALA A 69 1.91 2.48 -12.25
C ALA A 69 1.72 0.96 -12.06
N GLY A 70 1.71 0.19 -13.14
CA GLY A 70 1.55 -1.26 -13.07
C GLY A 70 2.68 -2.00 -12.35
N GLU A 71 3.81 -1.34 -12.14
CA GLU A 71 4.93 -1.90 -11.38
C GLU A 71 4.90 -1.55 -9.90
N ILE A 72 3.86 -0.86 -9.45
CA ILE A 72 3.67 -0.47 -8.05
C ILE A 72 2.50 -1.27 -7.48
N ALA A 73 2.76 -2.00 -6.39
CA ALA A 73 1.72 -2.68 -5.63
C ALA A 73 1.31 -1.79 -4.45
N TYR A 74 0.03 -1.51 -4.34
CA TYR A 74 -0.54 -0.72 -3.24
C TYR A 74 -1.41 -1.62 -2.38
N VAL A 75 -1.11 -1.69 -1.09
CA VAL A 75 -1.81 -2.55 -0.13
C VAL A 75 -2.62 -1.69 0.82
N GLY A 76 -3.91 -1.98 0.96
CA GLY A 76 -4.78 -1.25 1.87
C GLY A 76 -5.93 -2.10 2.39
N ASP A 77 -6.49 -1.68 3.51
CA ASP A 77 -7.59 -2.38 4.19
C ASP A 77 -8.97 -1.74 3.93
N ARG A 78 -9.04 -0.71 3.11
CA ARG A 78 -10.29 -0.06 2.74
C ARG A 78 -10.45 -0.03 1.23
N LEU A 79 -11.57 -0.59 0.75
CA LEU A 79 -11.87 -0.60 -0.69
C LEU A 79 -12.10 0.82 -1.21
N ASP A 80 -12.91 1.61 -0.51
CA ASP A 80 -13.30 2.97 -0.91
C ASP A 80 -12.14 3.96 -0.85
N ASN A 81 -11.25 3.80 0.11
CA ASN A 81 -10.22 4.78 0.43
C ASN A 81 -8.85 4.44 -0.16
N ASP A 82 -8.57 3.15 -0.33
CA ASP A 82 -7.26 2.67 -0.74
C ASP A 82 -7.29 1.91 -2.07
N VAL A 83 -8.05 0.83 -2.13
CA VAL A 83 -7.95 -0.18 -3.18
C VAL A 83 -8.51 0.30 -4.51
N LEU A 84 -9.76 0.75 -4.52
CA LEU A 84 -10.42 1.17 -5.76
C LEU A 84 -9.78 2.44 -6.35
N PRO A 85 -9.45 3.47 -5.54
CA PRO A 85 -8.75 4.64 -6.09
C PRO A 85 -7.37 4.30 -6.64
N ALA A 86 -6.61 3.44 -5.96
CA ALA A 86 -5.29 3.01 -6.45
C ALA A 86 -5.42 2.30 -7.79
N LYS A 87 -6.39 1.39 -7.91
CA LYS A 87 -6.64 0.68 -9.16
C LYS A 87 -7.05 1.61 -10.29
N SER A 88 -7.82 2.65 -9.99
CA SER A 88 -8.26 3.62 -11.00
C SER A 88 -7.11 4.38 -11.64
N VAL A 89 -5.97 4.49 -10.95
CA VAL A 89 -4.76 5.17 -11.42
C VAL A 89 -3.81 4.18 -12.11
N GLY A 90 -4.11 2.89 -12.08
CA GLY A 90 -3.32 1.85 -12.74
C GLY A 90 -2.37 1.09 -11.84
N LEU A 91 -2.39 1.35 -10.53
CA LEU A 91 -1.60 0.57 -9.58
C LEU A 91 -2.14 -0.86 -9.46
N THR A 92 -1.27 -1.81 -9.13
CA THR A 92 -1.71 -3.14 -8.72
C THR A 92 -2.26 -3.04 -7.31
N ALA A 93 -3.58 -3.19 -7.17
CA ALA A 93 -4.27 -2.96 -5.91
C ALA A 93 -4.49 -4.27 -5.15
N ILE A 94 -3.97 -4.34 -3.94
CA ILE A 94 -4.05 -5.52 -3.06
C ILE A 94 -4.89 -5.16 -1.84
N PHE A 95 -5.97 -5.89 -1.63
CA PHE A 95 -6.84 -5.73 -0.48
C PHE A 95 -6.35 -6.64 0.65
N ILE A 96 -6.05 -6.05 1.81
CA ILE A 96 -5.72 -6.81 3.01
C ILE A 96 -6.92 -6.81 3.95
N ARG A 97 -7.41 -8.00 4.31
CA ARG A 97 -8.53 -8.14 5.25
C ARG A 97 -8.01 -8.06 6.67
N ARG A 98 -7.86 -6.84 7.14
CA ARG A 98 -7.27 -6.54 8.45
C ARG A 98 -8.01 -5.40 9.12
N GLY A 99 -8.11 -5.47 10.46
CA GLY A 99 -8.78 -4.47 11.26
C GLY A 99 -10.30 -4.44 11.04
N PRO A 100 -11.04 -3.59 11.78
CA PRO A 100 -12.50 -3.52 11.64
C PRO A 100 -12.95 -3.21 10.22
N TRP A 101 -12.27 -2.26 9.55
CA TRP A 101 -12.62 -1.88 8.17
C TRP A 101 -12.39 -3.01 7.18
N GLY A 102 -11.29 -3.76 7.33
CA GLY A 102 -11.00 -4.88 6.44
C GLY A 102 -12.08 -5.95 6.51
N TYR A 103 -12.54 -6.30 7.69
CA TYR A 103 -13.60 -7.30 7.85
C TYR A 103 -14.94 -6.81 7.34
N ILE A 104 -15.28 -5.55 7.57
CA ILE A 104 -16.52 -4.95 7.06
C ILE A 104 -16.50 -4.90 5.54
N GLN A 105 -15.41 -4.40 4.98
CA GLN A 105 -15.30 -4.17 3.53
C GLN A 105 -15.13 -5.45 2.73
N ALA A 106 -14.63 -6.53 3.34
CA ALA A 106 -14.55 -7.83 2.69
C ALA A 106 -15.92 -8.37 2.30
N ARG A 107 -16.99 -7.90 2.95
CA ARG A 107 -18.38 -8.27 2.65
C ARG A 107 -19.06 -7.28 1.72
N THR A 108 -18.37 -6.22 1.32
CA THR A 108 -18.93 -5.15 0.50
C THR A 108 -18.90 -5.54 -0.98
N ILE A 109 -19.91 -5.10 -1.73
CA ILE A 109 -19.89 -5.23 -3.19
C ILE A 109 -18.69 -4.46 -3.73
N GLY A 110 -17.84 -5.13 -4.50
CA GLY A 110 -16.64 -4.52 -5.05
C GLY A 110 -15.34 -5.00 -4.41
N ALA A 111 -15.42 -5.82 -3.35
CA ALA A 111 -14.22 -6.41 -2.75
C ALA A 111 -13.44 -7.28 -3.75
N ASP A 112 -14.14 -7.87 -4.72
CA ASP A 112 -13.57 -8.66 -5.80
C ASP A 112 -12.90 -7.81 -6.88
N ARG A 113 -13.03 -6.50 -6.85
CA ARG A 113 -12.37 -5.59 -7.79
C ARG A 113 -10.89 -5.39 -7.49
N ALA A 114 -10.44 -5.72 -6.28
CA ALA A 114 -9.02 -5.72 -5.98
C ALA A 114 -8.30 -6.73 -6.89
N ASP A 115 -7.10 -6.43 -7.32
CA ASP A 115 -6.32 -7.35 -8.14
C ASP A 115 -5.97 -8.61 -7.36
N HIS A 116 -5.69 -8.46 -6.07
CA HIS A 116 -5.38 -9.57 -5.16
C HIS A 116 -5.94 -9.28 -3.79
N ARG A 117 -6.09 -10.33 -2.99
CA ARG A 117 -6.54 -10.24 -1.61
C ARG A 117 -5.64 -11.07 -0.72
N ILE A 118 -5.22 -10.49 0.40
CA ILE A 118 -4.41 -11.17 1.41
C ILE A 118 -5.02 -11.00 2.79
N GLU A 119 -4.62 -11.86 3.71
CA GLU A 119 -5.05 -11.81 5.11
C GLU A 119 -3.93 -11.30 6.02
N SER A 120 -2.68 -11.43 5.59
CA SER A 120 -1.49 -11.04 6.34
C SER A 120 -0.44 -10.50 5.40
N LEU A 121 0.37 -9.55 5.87
CA LEU A 121 1.51 -9.04 5.11
C LEU A 121 2.57 -10.11 4.83
N ASP A 122 2.58 -11.19 5.60
CA ASP A 122 3.47 -12.33 5.37
C ASP A 122 3.26 -12.97 4.00
N GLU A 123 2.09 -12.79 3.40
CA GLU A 123 1.76 -13.33 2.07
C GLU A 123 2.35 -12.49 0.93
N LEU A 124 2.77 -11.25 1.19
CA LEU A 124 3.23 -10.33 0.14
C LEU A 124 4.47 -10.83 -0.62
N PRO A 125 5.54 -11.29 0.04
CA PRO A 125 6.74 -11.67 -0.69
C PRO A 125 6.47 -12.75 -1.75
N ASP A 126 5.71 -13.79 -1.42
CA ASP A 126 5.38 -14.85 -2.36
C ASP A 126 4.44 -14.39 -3.44
N LEU A 127 3.44 -13.57 -3.10
CA LEU A 127 2.50 -13.01 -4.07
C LEU A 127 3.24 -12.17 -5.11
N LEU A 128 4.09 -11.26 -4.68
CA LEU A 128 4.84 -10.38 -5.59
C LEU A 128 5.85 -11.16 -6.43
N ALA A 129 6.48 -12.17 -5.86
CA ALA A 129 7.39 -13.05 -6.62
C ALA A 129 6.65 -13.76 -7.75
N GLY A 130 5.41 -14.21 -7.52
CA GLY A 130 4.57 -14.81 -8.54
C GLY A 130 4.22 -13.84 -9.67
N LEU A 131 3.97 -12.56 -9.35
CA LEU A 131 3.65 -11.53 -10.33
C LEU A 131 4.86 -11.17 -11.21
N THR A 132 6.06 -11.16 -10.64
CA THR A 132 7.26 -10.79 -11.39
C THR A 132 7.81 -11.90 -12.26
N ARG A 133 7.34 -13.14 -12.11
CA ARG A 133 7.76 -14.29 -12.94
C ARG A 133 7.07 -14.35 -14.30
N ASN A 134 6.08 -13.49 -14.50
CA ASN A 134 5.36 -13.43 -15.79
C ASN A 134 6.00 -12.39 -16.74
#